data_8762a6d34e41da596e496afbc18bf606
#
_entry.id   8762a6d34e41da596e496afbc18bf606
#
_cell.length_a   1.000
_cell.length_b   1.000
_cell.length_c   1.000
_cell.angle_alpha   90.00
_cell.angle_beta   90.00
_cell.angle_gamma   90.00
#
_symmetry.space_group_name_H-M   'P 1'
#
loop_
_entity.id
_entity.type
_entity.pdbx_description
1 polymer ?
#
loop_
_entity_poly.entity_id
_entity_poly.type
_entity_poly.pdbx_seq_one_letter_code
_entity_poly.pdbx_strand_id
1 'polypeptide(L)'
;HHVSTIDELLSLQADLQQQLEAIDHSDEQITELQRKLSEQEKSLHTLAERLSAARHEASVGFTEKLIERARPLGMPHLRFEVEWKSKEGFDADGTESVRYLFSANKNRPMESVADIASGGEISRLMLTIKSLAADAAALPTIIFDEIDTGVSGEIADKMGEIMAGMAHY
;
A
#
# COMPACT_ATOMS: atom_id res chain seq x y z
N HIS A 1 25.95 -27.49 -47.09
CA HIS A 1 26.79 -26.41 -47.61
C HIS A 1 27.64 -26.93 -48.78
N HIS A 2 27.45 -26.43 -49.98
CA HIS A 2 28.31 -26.72 -51.14
C HIS A 2 29.46 -25.69 -51.12
N VAL A 3 30.63 -26.10 -50.66
CA VAL A 3 31.84 -25.30 -50.62
C VAL A 3 32.77 -25.89 -51.68
N SER A 4 33.21 -25.06 -52.59
CA SER A 4 33.99 -25.51 -53.77
C SER A 4 35.43 -25.05 -53.76
N THR A 5 35.79 -24.09 -52.93
CA THR A 5 37.15 -23.54 -52.82
C THR A 5 37.62 -23.50 -51.35
N ILE A 6 38.95 -23.43 -51.14
CA ILE A 6 39.54 -23.35 -49.82
C ILE A 6 39.14 -22.04 -49.10
N ASP A 7 39.04 -20.94 -49.85
CA ASP A 7 38.66 -19.65 -49.33
C ASP A 7 37.22 -19.64 -48.80
N GLU A 8 36.28 -20.29 -49.54
CA GLU A 8 34.91 -20.50 -49.09
C GLU A 8 34.80 -21.36 -47.84
N LEU A 9 35.69 -22.35 -47.70
CA LEU A 9 35.77 -23.22 -46.52
C LEU A 9 36.27 -22.48 -45.30
N LEU A 10 37.26 -21.63 -45.45
CA LEU A 10 37.78 -20.76 -44.38
C LEU A 10 36.75 -19.72 -43.94
N SER A 11 36.01 -19.11 -44.90
CA SER A 11 34.92 -18.21 -44.61
C SER A 11 33.80 -18.90 -43.81
N LEU A 12 33.38 -20.08 -44.24
CA LEU A 12 32.37 -20.86 -43.55
C LEU A 12 32.81 -21.25 -42.13
N GLN A 13 34.08 -21.62 -41.95
CA GLN A 13 34.64 -21.91 -40.64
C GLN A 13 34.59 -20.69 -39.73
N ALA A 14 34.99 -19.50 -40.22
CA ALA A 14 34.92 -18.27 -39.44
C ALA A 14 33.49 -17.91 -39.07
N ASP A 15 32.55 -18.02 -39.97
CA ASP A 15 31.12 -17.77 -39.69
C ASP A 15 30.54 -18.73 -38.64
N LEU A 16 30.87 -20.02 -38.74
CA LEU A 16 30.42 -21.01 -37.76
C LEU A 16 31.08 -20.80 -36.40
N GLN A 17 32.37 -20.41 -36.37
CA GLN A 17 33.06 -20.07 -35.15
C GLN A 17 32.40 -18.86 -34.46
N GLN A 18 32.07 -17.81 -35.20
CA GLN A 18 31.39 -16.62 -34.70
C GLN A 18 30.00 -16.94 -34.16
N GLN A 19 29.26 -17.81 -34.86
CA GLN A 19 27.93 -18.25 -34.40
C GLN A 19 28.03 -19.06 -33.11
N LEU A 20 29.04 -19.92 -32.98
CA LEU A 20 29.27 -20.70 -31.75
C LEU A 20 29.59 -19.77 -30.55
N GLU A 21 30.52 -18.84 -30.75
CA GLU A 21 30.89 -17.85 -29.72
C GLU A 21 29.69 -16.98 -29.29
N ALA A 22 28.81 -16.62 -30.25
CA ALA A 22 27.60 -15.87 -29.94
C ALA A 22 26.60 -16.70 -29.11
N ILE A 23 26.49 -18.02 -29.38
CA ILE A 23 25.62 -18.93 -28.61
C ILE A 23 26.17 -19.10 -27.20
N ASP A 24 27.48 -19.40 -27.06
CA ASP A 24 28.12 -19.59 -25.75
C ASP A 24 28.00 -18.32 -24.87
N HIS A 25 28.23 -17.14 -25.46
CA HIS A 25 28.05 -15.87 -24.78
C HIS A 25 26.59 -15.59 -24.36
N SER A 26 25.62 -16.03 -25.21
CA SER A 26 24.22 -15.92 -24.89
C SER A 26 23.82 -16.80 -23.69
N ASP A 27 24.34 -18.01 -23.60
CA ASP A 27 24.09 -18.93 -22.49
C ASP A 27 24.67 -18.41 -21.18
N GLU A 28 25.86 -17.82 -21.22
CA GLU A 28 26.45 -17.14 -20.05
C GLU A 28 25.58 -15.95 -19.58
N GLN A 29 25.11 -15.13 -20.52
CA GLN A 29 24.23 -14.01 -20.23
C GLN A 29 22.88 -14.47 -19.63
N ILE A 30 22.28 -15.52 -20.16
CA ILE A 30 21.04 -16.10 -19.63
C ILE A 30 21.25 -16.58 -18.20
N THR A 31 22.35 -17.31 -17.94
CA THR A 31 22.68 -17.80 -16.61
C THR A 31 22.87 -16.65 -15.61
N GLU A 32 23.56 -15.60 -16.00
CA GLU A 32 23.79 -14.43 -15.14
C GLU A 32 22.47 -13.65 -14.89
N LEU A 33 21.62 -13.49 -15.90
CA LEU A 33 20.32 -12.86 -15.75
C LEU A 33 19.40 -13.67 -14.85
N GLN A 34 19.39 -14.99 -14.96
CA GLN A 34 18.63 -15.87 -14.07
C GLN A 34 19.10 -15.75 -12.61
N ARG A 35 20.42 -15.70 -12.41
CA ARG A 35 21.02 -15.49 -11.08
C ARG A 35 20.54 -14.15 -10.48
N LYS A 36 20.67 -13.07 -11.24
CA LYS A 36 20.23 -11.73 -10.82
C LYS A 36 18.73 -11.68 -10.53
N LEU A 37 17.92 -12.30 -11.37
CA LEU A 37 16.46 -12.39 -11.15
C LEU A 37 16.17 -13.08 -9.82
N SER A 38 16.75 -14.24 -9.57
CA SER A 38 16.54 -14.98 -8.32
C SER A 38 17.00 -14.20 -7.09
N GLU A 39 18.10 -13.46 -7.17
CA GLU A 39 18.58 -12.61 -6.07
C GLU A 39 17.62 -11.43 -5.81
N GLN A 40 17.09 -10.80 -6.88
CA GLN A 40 16.13 -9.71 -6.76
C GLN A 40 14.79 -10.20 -6.20
N GLU A 41 14.30 -11.35 -6.64
CA GLU A 41 13.09 -11.97 -6.11
C GLU A 41 13.20 -12.25 -4.60
N LYS A 42 14.33 -12.79 -4.14
CA LYS A 42 14.58 -13.03 -2.70
C LYS A 42 14.61 -11.71 -1.91
N SER A 43 15.27 -10.70 -2.45
CA SER A 43 15.32 -9.38 -1.82
C SER A 43 13.94 -8.74 -1.72
N LEU A 44 13.16 -8.81 -2.80
CA LEU A 44 11.81 -8.31 -2.87
C LEU A 44 10.88 -9.01 -1.86
N HIS A 45 11.00 -10.34 -1.75
CA HIS A 45 10.27 -11.13 -0.76
C HIS A 45 10.55 -10.65 0.67
N THR A 46 11.83 -10.52 1.02
CA THR A 46 12.25 -10.05 2.33
C THR A 46 11.74 -8.63 2.65
N LEU A 47 11.78 -7.73 1.66
CA LEU A 47 11.28 -6.37 1.82
C LEU A 47 9.75 -6.34 2.00
N ALA A 48 9.02 -7.16 1.23
CA ALA A 48 7.57 -7.26 1.34
C ALA A 48 7.14 -7.82 2.70
N GLU A 49 7.81 -8.84 3.21
CA GLU A 49 7.56 -9.39 4.55
C GLU A 49 7.80 -8.35 5.65
N ARG A 50 8.90 -7.60 5.56
CA ARG A 50 9.19 -6.52 6.51
C ARG A 50 8.16 -5.40 6.44
N LEU A 51 7.72 -5.02 5.25
CA LEU A 51 6.66 -4.03 5.06
C LEU A 51 5.34 -4.50 5.65
N SER A 52 4.95 -5.74 5.39
CA SER A 52 3.76 -6.36 5.95
C SER A 52 3.81 -6.37 7.48
N ALA A 53 4.89 -6.88 8.07
CA ALA A 53 5.05 -6.91 9.52
C ALA A 53 4.95 -5.52 10.16
N ALA A 54 5.61 -4.51 9.59
CA ALA A 54 5.56 -3.13 10.08
C ALA A 54 4.15 -2.52 9.99
N ARG A 55 3.42 -2.80 8.90
CA ARG A 55 2.04 -2.36 8.72
C ARG A 55 1.08 -3.02 9.72
N HIS A 56 1.22 -4.32 9.93
CA HIS A 56 0.41 -5.04 10.92
C HIS A 56 0.65 -4.51 12.33
N GLU A 57 1.89 -4.29 12.72
CA GLU A 57 2.24 -3.70 14.01
C GLU A 57 1.66 -2.28 14.16
N ALA A 58 1.85 -1.43 13.15
CA ALA A 58 1.33 -0.07 13.17
C ALA A 58 -0.20 0.00 13.19
N SER A 59 -0.89 -0.98 12.58
CA SER A 59 -2.35 -1.00 12.50
C SER A 59 -3.02 -1.14 13.86
N VAL A 60 -2.39 -1.83 14.80
CA VAL A 60 -2.92 -1.99 16.17
C VAL A 60 -2.99 -0.63 16.86
N GLY A 61 -1.87 0.08 16.97
CA GLY A 61 -1.82 1.38 17.60
C GLY A 61 -2.64 2.45 16.87
N PHE A 62 -2.73 2.35 15.53
CA PHE A 62 -3.61 3.21 14.72
C PHE A 62 -5.08 2.99 15.07
N THR A 63 -5.53 1.74 15.13
CA THR A 63 -6.91 1.38 15.46
C THR A 63 -7.30 1.85 16.85
N GLU A 64 -6.44 1.66 17.86
CA GLU A 64 -6.68 2.11 19.23
C GLU A 64 -6.84 3.62 19.31
N LYS A 65 -5.91 4.39 18.74
CA LYS A 65 -5.94 5.86 18.72
C LYS A 65 -7.16 6.38 17.95
N LEU A 66 -7.54 5.71 16.85
CA LEU A 66 -8.71 6.09 16.07
C LEU A 66 -9.99 5.93 16.87
N ILE A 67 -10.17 4.80 17.55
CA ILE A 67 -11.34 4.55 18.40
C ILE A 67 -11.39 5.54 19.56
N GLU A 68 -10.26 5.81 20.22
CA GLU A 68 -10.17 6.76 21.32
C GLU A 68 -10.58 8.17 20.89
N ARG A 69 -10.05 8.68 19.76
CA ARG A 69 -10.38 10.03 19.25
C ARG A 69 -11.81 10.13 18.71
N ALA A 70 -12.37 9.06 18.17
CA ALA A 70 -13.70 9.06 17.57
C ALA A 70 -14.85 8.93 18.60
N ARG A 71 -14.60 8.32 19.76
CA ARG A 71 -15.63 8.16 20.82
C ARG A 71 -16.30 9.46 21.23
N PRO A 72 -15.59 10.55 21.56
CA PRO A 72 -16.19 11.82 21.95
C PRO A 72 -16.94 12.51 20.81
N LEU A 73 -16.78 12.06 19.55
CA LEU A 73 -17.49 12.57 18.38
C LEU A 73 -18.88 11.91 18.20
N GLY A 74 -19.51 11.41 19.25
CA GLY A 74 -20.82 10.79 19.21
C GLY A 74 -20.84 9.36 18.67
N MET A 75 -19.71 8.66 18.73
CA MET A 75 -19.55 7.26 18.31
C MET A 75 -19.07 6.36 19.46
N PRO A 76 -19.80 6.26 20.58
CA PRO A 76 -19.33 5.54 21.77
C PRO A 76 -19.17 4.03 21.54
N HIS A 77 -19.82 3.48 20.53
CA HIS A 77 -19.81 2.06 20.20
C HIS A 77 -19.08 1.77 18.89
N LEU A 78 -18.22 2.70 18.46
CA LEU A 78 -17.40 2.55 17.26
C LEU A 78 -16.60 1.23 17.32
N ARG A 79 -16.68 0.52 16.22
CA ARG A 79 -15.77 -0.59 15.88
C ARG A 79 -15.05 -0.24 14.59
N PHE A 80 -13.77 -0.49 14.59
CA PHE A 80 -12.91 -0.28 13.44
C PHE A 80 -11.92 -1.43 13.32
N GLU A 81 -11.73 -1.92 12.13
CA GLU A 81 -10.90 -3.09 11.84
C GLU A 81 -10.12 -2.88 10.55
N VAL A 82 -8.88 -3.33 10.56
CA VAL A 82 -8.02 -3.35 9.37
C VAL A 82 -8.02 -4.77 8.82
N GLU A 83 -8.71 -4.97 7.70
CA GLU A 83 -8.74 -6.25 7.01
C GLU A 83 -7.59 -6.34 6.02
N TRP A 84 -6.83 -7.41 6.09
CA TRP A 84 -5.70 -7.69 5.21
C TRP A 84 -6.06 -8.81 4.24
N LYS A 85 -5.76 -8.61 2.96
CA LYS A 85 -5.94 -9.63 1.93
C LYS A 85 -4.64 -9.82 1.18
N SER A 86 -4.15 -11.05 1.15
CA SER A 86 -3.00 -11.43 0.33
C SER A 86 -3.32 -11.26 -1.15
N LYS A 87 -2.34 -10.79 -1.91
CA LYS A 87 -2.36 -10.67 -3.36
C LYS A 87 -1.54 -11.78 -3.99
N GLU A 88 -1.85 -12.11 -5.22
CA GLU A 88 -0.96 -12.95 -6.03
C GLU A 88 0.20 -12.08 -6.56
N GLY A 89 1.42 -12.37 -6.11
CA GLY A 89 2.63 -11.66 -6.53
C GLY A 89 2.87 -10.34 -5.79
N PHE A 90 3.69 -9.50 -6.40
CA PHE A 90 4.14 -8.21 -5.85
C PHE A 90 3.63 -7.06 -6.72
N ASP A 91 3.22 -5.98 -6.07
CA ASP A 91 3.00 -4.69 -6.72
C ASP A 91 3.74 -3.56 -5.96
N ALA A 92 3.48 -2.30 -6.34
CA ALA A 92 4.11 -1.14 -5.69
C ALA A 92 3.81 -1.03 -4.18
N ASP A 93 2.71 -1.65 -3.73
CA ASP A 93 2.24 -1.63 -2.35
C ASP A 93 2.59 -2.91 -1.57
N GLY A 94 3.30 -3.85 -2.18
CA GLY A 94 3.70 -5.12 -1.58
C GLY A 94 2.75 -6.27 -1.92
N THR A 95 2.65 -7.26 -1.02
CA THR A 95 1.91 -8.52 -1.24
C THR A 95 0.51 -8.55 -0.62
N GLU A 96 0.09 -7.45 0.01
CA GLU A 96 -1.20 -7.38 0.68
C GLU A 96 -1.98 -6.13 0.27
N SER A 97 -3.29 -6.26 0.20
CA SER A 97 -4.23 -5.13 0.13
C SER A 97 -4.87 -4.91 1.49
N VAL A 98 -5.19 -3.65 1.78
CA VAL A 98 -5.78 -3.21 3.04
C VAL A 98 -7.19 -2.73 2.78
N ARG A 99 -8.13 -3.17 3.62
CA ARG A 99 -9.48 -2.61 3.69
C ARG A 99 -9.78 -2.16 5.11
N TYR A 100 -10.35 -0.99 5.24
CA TYR A 100 -10.84 -0.48 6.52
C TYR A 100 -12.31 -0.83 6.67
N LEU A 101 -12.63 -1.57 7.72
CA LEU A 101 -13.99 -1.91 8.10
C LEU A 101 -14.44 -1.06 9.29
N PHE A 102 -15.67 -0.58 9.24
CA PHE A 102 -16.17 0.37 10.22
C PHE A 102 -17.64 0.07 10.56
N SER A 103 -18.00 0.30 11.82
CA SER A 103 -19.38 0.40 12.27
C SER A 103 -19.47 1.36 13.47
N ALA A 104 -20.30 2.39 13.39
CA ALA A 104 -20.54 3.30 14.51
C ALA A 104 -21.46 2.68 15.58
N ASN A 105 -22.19 1.64 15.25
CA ASN A 105 -23.22 1.04 16.09
C ASN A 105 -22.89 -0.41 16.47
N LYS A 106 -23.17 -0.77 17.72
CA LYS A 106 -22.89 -2.10 18.25
C LYS A 106 -23.60 -3.23 17.50
N ASN A 107 -24.79 -2.97 16.99
CA ASN A 107 -25.69 -3.99 16.39
C ASN A 107 -25.72 -3.97 14.87
N ARG A 108 -24.91 -3.14 14.21
CA ARG A 108 -24.78 -3.14 12.74
C ARG A 108 -23.55 -3.96 12.32
N PRO A 109 -23.60 -4.62 11.15
CA PRO A 109 -22.41 -5.24 10.59
C PRO A 109 -21.33 -4.17 10.34
N MET A 110 -20.09 -4.61 10.27
CA MET A 110 -19.00 -3.75 9.82
C MET A 110 -19.04 -3.71 8.29
N GLU A 111 -18.90 -2.52 7.74
CA GLU A 111 -18.92 -2.26 6.30
C GLU A 111 -17.58 -1.63 5.89
N SER A 112 -17.18 -1.81 4.64
CA SER A 112 -15.99 -1.14 4.12
C SER A 112 -16.21 0.37 4.13
N VAL A 113 -15.25 1.11 4.67
CA VAL A 113 -15.28 2.59 4.68
C VAL A 113 -15.46 3.15 3.26
N ALA A 114 -14.92 2.46 2.24
CA ALA A 114 -15.04 2.86 0.85
C ALA A 114 -16.46 2.70 0.28
N ASP A 115 -17.28 1.82 0.86
CA ASP A 115 -18.59 1.47 0.36
C ASP A 115 -19.72 2.22 1.11
N ILE A 116 -19.39 2.92 2.20
CA ILE A 116 -20.36 3.65 3.00
C ILE A 116 -20.73 4.96 2.28
N ALA A 117 -22.01 5.10 1.95
CA ALA A 117 -22.55 6.35 1.46
C ALA A 117 -22.44 7.45 2.54
N SER A 118 -22.22 8.70 2.10
CA SER A 118 -22.01 9.86 2.97
C SER A 118 -23.00 9.96 4.12
N GLY A 119 -22.51 10.33 5.31
CA GLY A 119 -23.31 10.59 6.51
C GLY A 119 -22.45 11.21 7.60
N GLY A 120 -23.05 11.79 8.63
CA GLY A 120 -22.33 12.44 9.72
C GLY A 120 -21.33 11.52 10.43
N GLU A 121 -21.59 10.21 10.49
CA GLU A 121 -20.69 9.25 11.12
C GLU A 121 -19.41 9.06 10.30
N ILE A 122 -19.53 8.95 8.98
CA ILE A 122 -18.35 8.81 8.11
C ILE A 122 -17.53 10.10 8.06
N SER A 123 -18.18 11.26 8.06
CA SER A 123 -17.48 12.56 8.12
C SER A 123 -16.64 12.70 9.39
N ARG A 124 -17.19 12.32 10.54
CA ARG A 124 -16.47 12.32 11.81
C ARG A 124 -15.34 11.27 11.86
N LEU A 125 -15.56 10.08 11.29
CA LEU A 125 -14.51 9.09 11.12
C LEU A 125 -13.37 9.64 10.25
N MET A 126 -13.69 10.27 9.13
CA MET A 126 -12.69 10.86 8.22
C MET A 126 -11.93 12.02 8.87
N LEU A 127 -12.59 12.85 9.69
CA LEU A 127 -11.91 13.86 10.51
C LEU A 127 -10.88 13.20 11.44
N THR A 128 -11.29 12.14 12.12
CA THR A 128 -10.40 11.40 13.03
C THR A 128 -9.20 10.80 12.31
N ILE A 129 -9.41 10.14 11.16
CA ILE A 129 -8.33 9.57 10.34
C ILE A 129 -7.37 10.68 9.86
N LYS A 130 -7.92 11.79 9.35
CA LYS A 130 -7.11 12.91 8.87
C LYS A 130 -6.32 13.57 9.99
N SER A 131 -6.87 13.65 11.21
CA SER A 131 -6.12 14.18 12.35
C SER A 131 -4.92 13.31 12.71
N LEU A 132 -5.09 11.99 12.70
CA LEU A 132 -3.97 11.06 12.92
C LEU A 132 -2.92 11.11 11.81
N ALA A 133 -3.37 11.28 10.56
CA ALA A 133 -2.46 11.43 9.43
C ALA A 133 -1.71 12.78 9.44
N ALA A 134 -2.36 13.86 9.87
CA ALA A 134 -1.72 15.17 10.02
C ALA A 134 -0.60 15.14 11.04
N ASP A 135 -0.81 14.48 12.19
CA ASP A 135 0.21 14.29 13.22
C ASP A 135 1.47 13.56 12.66
N ALA A 136 1.27 12.65 11.69
CA ALA A 136 2.36 11.84 11.13
C ALA A 136 3.03 12.45 9.90
N ALA A 137 2.29 13.23 9.10
CA ALA A 137 2.71 13.64 7.76
C ALA A 137 2.96 15.15 7.60
N ALA A 138 2.78 15.96 8.67
CA ALA A 138 2.93 17.43 8.65
C ALA A 138 2.26 18.07 7.40
N LEU A 139 0.98 17.79 7.19
CA LEU A 139 0.24 18.25 6.02
C LEU A 139 0.12 19.78 6.02
N PRO A 140 0.49 20.48 4.93
CA PRO A 140 0.55 21.94 4.90
C PRO A 140 -0.84 22.59 4.93
N THR A 141 -1.86 21.91 4.42
CA THR A 141 -3.25 22.40 4.36
C THR A 141 -4.21 21.23 4.30
N ILE A 142 -5.28 21.30 5.10
CA ILE A 142 -6.38 20.32 5.06
C ILE A 142 -7.67 21.11 4.86
N ILE A 143 -8.45 20.73 3.86
CA ILE A 143 -9.76 21.32 3.57
C ILE A 143 -10.83 20.32 4.00
N PHE A 144 -11.76 20.78 4.82
CA PHE A 144 -12.94 20.03 5.23
C PHE A 144 -14.18 20.66 4.60
N ASP A 145 -15.02 19.86 3.98
CA ASP A 145 -16.26 20.26 3.37
C ASP A 145 -17.41 19.51 4.04
N GLU A 146 -18.48 20.22 4.40
CA GLU A 146 -19.71 19.69 5.01
C GLU A 146 -19.51 18.75 6.23
N ILE A 147 -18.42 18.93 6.97
CA ILE A 147 -18.04 18.06 8.08
C ILE A 147 -18.97 18.20 9.29
N ASP A 148 -19.61 19.35 9.45
CA ASP A 148 -20.50 19.72 10.54
C ASP A 148 -21.98 19.40 10.27
N THR A 149 -22.31 18.81 9.13
CA THR A 149 -23.69 18.48 8.75
C THR A 149 -24.35 17.55 9.77
N GLY A 150 -25.44 18.00 10.40
CA GLY A 150 -26.18 17.23 11.40
C GLY A 150 -25.48 17.11 12.76
N VAL A 151 -24.48 17.96 13.03
CA VAL A 151 -23.75 18.01 14.29
C VAL A 151 -24.13 19.25 15.06
N SER A 152 -24.31 19.14 16.38
CA SER A 152 -24.61 20.27 17.27
C SER A 152 -24.10 20.01 18.68
N GLY A 153 -23.99 21.08 19.49
CA GLY A 153 -23.62 21.01 20.90
C GLY A 153 -22.23 20.44 21.13
N GLU A 154 -22.08 19.60 22.12
CA GLU A 154 -20.80 19.07 22.59
C GLU A 154 -19.99 18.35 21.49
N ILE A 155 -20.65 17.69 20.56
CA ILE A 155 -19.96 17.01 19.44
C ILE A 155 -19.30 18.04 18.51
N ALA A 156 -19.98 19.16 18.22
CA ALA A 156 -19.41 20.22 17.40
C ALA A 156 -18.18 20.86 18.07
N ASP A 157 -18.24 21.08 19.39
CA ASP A 157 -17.13 21.61 20.17
C ASP A 157 -15.92 20.66 20.10
N LYS A 158 -16.13 19.35 20.24
CA LYS A 158 -15.06 18.34 20.15
C LYS A 158 -14.45 18.24 18.75
N MET A 159 -15.28 18.41 17.71
CA MET A 159 -14.75 18.51 16.33
C MET A 159 -13.87 19.75 16.17
N GLY A 160 -14.31 20.89 16.69
CA GLY A 160 -13.52 22.12 16.69
C GLY A 160 -12.19 22.00 17.43
N GLU A 161 -12.16 21.32 18.59
CA GLU A 161 -10.92 21.02 19.32
C GLU A 161 -9.93 20.20 18.47
N ILE A 162 -10.42 19.15 17.79
CA ILE A 162 -9.57 18.32 16.89
C ILE A 162 -9.03 19.15 15.73
N MET A 163 -9.87 19.97 15.10
CA MET A 163 -9.46 20.83 13.97
C MET A 163 -8.43 21.88 14.42
N ALA A 164 -8.66 22.49 15.58
CA ALA A 164 -7.71 23.45 16.16
C ALA A 164 -6.36 22.79 16.48
N GLY A 165 -6.37 21.55 16.98
CA GLY A 165 -5.15 20.77 17.22
C GLY A 165 -4.34 20.53 15.95
N MET A 166 -4.99 20.31 14.80
CA MET A 166 -4.32 20.14 13.52
C MET A 166 -3.73 21.43 12.93
N ALA A 167 -4.19 22.59 13.37
CA ALA A 167 -3.73 23.89 12.84
C ALA A 167 -2.35 24.34 13.38
N HIS A 168 -1.73 23.56 14.24
CA HIS A 168 -0.45 23.89 14.89
C HIS A 168 0.78 23.25 14.23
N TYR A 169 0.63 22.63 13.05
CA TYR A 169 1.70 22.01 12.28
C TYR A 169 2.08 22.80 11.03
#